data_8bdb344a0fcfab93629cec5a7ffadfd2
#
_entry.id   8bdb344a0fcfab93629cec5a7ffadfd2
#
_cell.length_a   1.000
_cell.length_b   1.000
_cell.length_c   1.000
_cell.angle_alpha   90.00
_cell.angle_beta   90.00
_cell.angle_gamma   90.00
#
_symmetry.space_group_name_H-M   'P 1'
#
loop_
_entity.id
_entity.type
_entity.pdbx_description
1 polymer ?
#
loop_
_entity_poly.entity_id
_entity_poly.type
_entity_poly.pdbx_seq_one_letter_code
_entity_poly.pdbx_strand_id
1 'polypeptide(L)'
;VYIAKDRKFIGSIVISDELKDDSIDTIENLKNLGVNTVMLTGDNKKAGDKMGKILGVDKVYSELLPQDKVSILEDIIKRKGNAKKVVFLGDGVNDAPVLARADIGVAMGGLGSDAAIEASDVVIMTDEPKKLITGVNIARRTKKIVKENIIFALGVKVIVLILGAIGVATMWEAV
;
A
#
# COMPACT_ATOMS: atom_id res chain seq x y z
N VAL A 1 -23.45 22.27 -0.26
CA VAL A 1 -23.79 23.28 -1.30
C VAL A 1 -25.03 24.02 -0.84
N TYR A 2 -25.01 25.37 -0.82
CA TYR A 2 -26.17 26.20 -0.54
C TYR A 2 -26.84 26.62 -1.84
N ILE A 3 -28.13 26.51 -1.89
CA ILE A 3 -28.93 26.84 -3.09
C ILE A 3 -29.74 28.10 -2.79
N ALA A 4 -29.61 29.10 -3.68
CA ALA A 4 -30.37 30.34 -3.63
C ALA A 4 -30.97 30.64 -5.01
N LYS A 5 -32.20 31.18 -5.03
CA LYS A 5 -32.87 31.70 -6.23
C LYS A 5 -33.38 33.10 -5.90
N ASP A 6 -33.16 34.03 -6.81
CA ASP A 6 -33.59 35.44 -6.68
C ASP A 6 -33.10 36.06 -5.34
N ARG A 7 -31.86 35.77 -4.92
CA ARG A 7 -31.25 36.19 -3.64
C ARG A 7 -31.94 35.65 -2.39
N LYS A 8 -32.82 34.67 -2.51
CA LYS A 8 -33.44 33.99 -1.36
C LYS A 8 -32.86 32.59 -1.23
N PHE A 9 -32.49 32.24 -0.01
CA PHE A 9 -32.05 30.89 0.33
C PHE A 9 -33.25 29.94 0.16
N ILE A 10 -33.04 28.85 -0.60
CA ILE A 10 -34.04 27.81 -0.85
C ILE A 10 -33.77 26.59 -0.01
N GLY A 11 -32.46 26.24 0.14
CA GLY A 11 -32.06 25.04 0.86
C GLY A 11 -30.57 24.75 0.75
N SER A 12 -30.15 23.66 1.34
CA SER A 12 -28.78 23.15 1.21
C SER A 12 -28.77 21.66 0.88
N ILE A 13 -27.81 21.25 0.07
CA ILE A 13 -27.46 19.84 -0.17
C ILE A 13 -26.19 19.58 0.57
N VAL A 14 -26.24 18.64 1.51
CA VAL A 14 -25.03 18.14 2.20
C VAL A 14 -24.47 17.01 1.34
N ILE A 15 -23.22 17.16 0.93
CA ILE A 15 -22.44 16.12 0.24
C ILE A 15 -21.38 15.69 1.25
N SER A 16 -21.33 14.42 1.55
CA SER A 16 -20.29 13.83 2.39
C SER A 16 -19.83 12.54 1.73
N ASP A 17 -18.52 12.30 1.77
CA ASP A 17 -17.97 11.02 1.36
C ASP A 17 -18.35 9.96 2.40
N GLU A 18 -18.66 8.77 1.91
CA GLU A 18 -18.88 7.59 2.74
C GLU A 18 -17.63 6.71 2.71
N LEU A 19 -17.34 6.13 3.87
CA LEU A 19 -16.28 5.12 3.95
C LEU A 19 -16.77 3.85 3.26
N LYS A 20 -15.87 3.21 2.53
CA LYS A 20 -16.11 1.86 2.03
C LYS A 20 -16.26 0.90 3.22
N ASP A 21 -17.20 -0.04 3.13
CA ASP A 21 -17.61 -0.90 4.25
C ASP A 21 -16.44 -1.67 4.88
N ASP A 22 -15.43 -2.04 4.08
CA ASP A 22 -14.27 -2.82 4.51
C ASP A 22 -13.05 -1.98 4.93
N SER A 23 -13.15 -0.64 4.89
CA SER A 23 -12.01 0.25 5.17
C SER A 23 -11.51 0.15 6.60
N ILE A 24 -12.42 0.13 7.58
CA ILE A 24 -12.07 0.04 9.01
C ILE A 24 -11.37 -1.30 9.29
N ASP A 25 -11.98 -2.40 8.84
CA ASP A 25 -11.41 -3.74 8.99
C ASP A 25 -10.04 -3.86 8.32
N THR A 26 -9.87 -3.20 7.18
CA THR A 26 -8.59 -3.19 6.46
C THR A 26 -7.49 -2.50 7.27
N ILE A 27 -7.78 -1.32 7.83
CA ILE A 27 -6.80 -0.59 8.68
C ILE A 27 -6.47 -1.39 9.94
N GLU A 28 -7.46 -1.99 10.60
CA GLU A 28 -7.24 -2.84 11.78
C GLU A 28 -6.34 -4.04 11.45
N ASN A 29 -6.62 -4.75 10.35
CA ASN A 29 -5.80 -5.86 9.91
C ASN A 29 -4.37 -5.45 9.54
N LEU A 30 -4.16 -4.28 8.92
CA LEU A 30 -2.83 -3.75 8.65
C LEU A 30 -2.07 -3.49 9.95
N LYS A 31 -2.71 -2.90 10.95
CA LYS A 31 -2.10 -2.66 12.28
C LYS A 31 -1.74 -3.97 12.97
N ASN A 32 -2.60 -4.98 12.91
CA ASN A 32 -2.32 -6.32 13.44
C ASN A 32 -1.13 -7.00 12.74
N LEU A 33 -0.86 -6.63 11.49
CA LEU A 33 0.34 -7.04 10.74
C LEU A 33 1.60 -6.22 11.09
N GLY A 34 1.51 -5.24 12.01
CA GLY A 34 2.60 -4.36 12.40
C GLY A 34 2.90 -3.24 11.39
N VAL A 35 1.92 -2.89 10.56
CA VAL A 35 2.04 -1.79 9.58
C VAL A 35 1.60 -0.48 10.24
N ASN A 36 2.42 0.56 10.13
CA ASN A 36 2.01 1.92 10.48
C ASN A 36 1.15 2.51 9.37
N THR A 37 0.02 3.09 9.72
CA THR A 37 -0.98 3.62 8.79
C THR A 37 -1.01 5.14 8.80
N VAL A 38 -0.97 5.75 7.63
CA VAL A 38 -0.97 7.21 7.46
C VAL A 38 -2.01 7.58 6.42
N MET A 39 -2.84 8.58 6.71
CA MET A 39 -3.81 9.13 5.78
C MET A 39 -3.31 10.48 5.24
N LEU A 40 -3.32 10.65 3.92
CA LEU A 40 -3.05 11.90 3.23
C LEU A 40 -4.32 12.36 2.52
N THR A 41 -4.88 13.51 2.90
CA THR A 41 -6.11 14.02 2.30
C THR A 41 -6.01 15.51 1.96
N GLY A 42 -6.71 15.91 0.90
CA GLY A 42 -6.91 17.32 0.55
C GLY A 42 -8.04 17.99 1.36
N ASP A 43 -8.81 17.22 2.12
CA ASP A 43 -9.90 17.74 2.95
C ASP A 43 -9.39 18.68 4.04
N ASN A 44 -10.30 19.54 4.53
CA ASN A 44 -10.00 20.39 5.66
C ASN A 44 -9.65 19.55 6.91
N LYS A 45 -8.88 20.16 7.80
CA LYS A 45 -8.35 19.51 9.00
C LYS A 45 -9.42 18.82 9.84
N LYS A 46 -10.58 19.47 10.00
CA LYS A 46 -11.69 18.93 10.82
C LYS A 46 -12.29 17.65 10.22
N ALA A 47 -12.45 17.61 8.90
CA ALA A 47 -12.95 16.43 8.19
C ALA A 47 -11.89 15.31 8.20
N GLY A 48 -10.64 15.63 7.89
CA GLY A 48 -9.54 14.67 7.92
C GLY A 48 -9.33 14.04 9.30
N ASP A 49 -9.29 14.85 10.36
CA ASP A 49 -9.13 14.35 11.73
C ASP A 49 -10.30 13.46 12.17
N LYS A 50 -11.54 13.83 11.79
CA LYS A 50 -12.73 13.01 12.04
C LYS A 50 -12.62 11.66 11.34
N MET A 51 -12.29 11.68 10.05
CA MET A 51 -12.17 10.47 9.23
C MET A 51 -11.03 9.56 9.72
N GLY A 52 -9.88 10.15 10.05
CA GLY A 52 -8.76 9.41 10.61
C GLY A 52 -9.06 8.73 11.94
N LYS A 53 -9.88 9.37 12.80
CA LYS A 53 -10.35 8.75 14.04
C LYS A 53 -11.30 7.58 13.79
N ILE A 54 -12.21 7.70 12.83
CA ILE A 54 -13.16 6.63 12.46
C ILE A 54 -12.40 5.44 11.89
N LEU A 55 -11.45 5.68 10.98
CA LEU A 55 -10.61 4.65 10.37
C LEU A 55 -9.58 4.06 11.35
N GLY A 56 -9.25 4.79 12.42
CA GLY A 56 -8.23 4.39 13.37
C GLY A 56 -6.81 4.43 12.83
N VAL A 57 -6.50 5.29 11.84
CA VAL A 57 -5.13 5.44 11.32
C VAL A 57 -4.19 6.06 12.36
N ASP A 58 -2.89 5.77 12.28
CA ASP A 58 -1.91 6.25 13.26
C ASP A 58 -1.58 7.73 13.07
N LYS A 59 -1.67 8.24 11.84
CA LYS A 59 -1.39 9.65 11.54
C LYS A 59 -2.25 10.16 10.38
N VAL A 60 -2.63 11.43 10.46
CA VAL A 60 -3.37 12.13 9.42
C VAL A 60 -2.63 13.40 9.01
N TYR A 61 -2.57 13.65 7.71
CA TYR A 61 -2.17 14.90 7.12
C TYR A 61 -3.32 15.41 6.26
N SER A 62 -3.82 16.60 6.55
CA SER A 62 -4.97 17.22 5.91
C SER A 62 -4.58 18.48 5.14
N GLU A 63 -5.50 19.01 4.35
CA GLU A 63 -5.35 20.27 3.60
C GLU A 63 -4.20 20.20 2.57
N LEU A 64 -3.93 19.01 2.02
CA LEU A 64 -2.80 18.77 1.14
C LEU A 64 -3.16 19.07 -0.32
N LEU A 65 -2.30 19.81 -1.00
CA LEU A 65 -2.26 19.86 -2.45
C LEU A 65 -1.56 18.60 -3.01
N PRO A 66 -1.74 18.25 -4.28
CA PRO A 66 -1.09 17.07 -4.87
C PRO A 66 0.43 17.03 -4.66
N GLN A 67 1.12 18.18 -4.79
CA GLN A 67 2.56 18.28 -4.56
C GLN A 67 2.96 18.06 -3.09
N ASP A 68 2.09 18.44 -2.15
CA ASP A 68 2.36 18.27 -0.72
C ASP A 68 2.31 16.78 -0.35
N LYS A 69 1.40 16.01 -0.98
CA LYS A 69 1.34 14.54 -0.80
C LYS A 69 2.67 13.88 -1.19
N VAL A 70 3.27 14.29 -2.31
CA VAL A 70 4.57 13.79 -2.76
C VAL A 70 5.66 14.12 -1.74
N SER A 71 5.73 15.38 -1.30
CA SER A 71 6.75 15.84 -0.34
C SER A 71 6.65 15.08 0.99
N ILE A 72 5.43 14.87 1.50
CA ILE A 72 5.20 14.10 2.73
C ILE A 72 5.59 12.64 2.56
N LEU A 73 5.24 12.03 1.41
CA LEU A 73 5.63 10.66 1.12
C LEU A 73 7.16 10.51 1.10
N GLU A 74 7.88 11.41 0.43
CA GLU A 74 9.34 11.42 0.38
C GLU A 74 9.96 11.56 1.78
N ASP A 75 9.38 12.41 2.63
CA ASP A 75 9.80 12.55 4.03
C ASP A 75 9.58 11.26 4.84
N ILE A 76 8.47 10.56 4.63
CA ILE A 76 8.21 9.27 5.26
C ILE A 76 9.23 8.24 4.76
N ILE A 77 9.52 8.21 3.46
CA ILE A 77 10.51 7.31 2.87
C ILE A 77 11.90 7.57 3.45
N LYS A 78 12.32 8.81 3.59
CA LYS A 78 13.62 9.18 4.19
C LYS A 78 13.75 8.73 5.65
N ARG A 79 12.63 8.80 6.42
CA ARG A 79 12.64 8.48 7.87
C ARG A 79 12.43 7.01 8.21
N LYS A 80 11.95 6.17 7.28
CA LYS A 80 11.58 4.77 7.56
C LYS A 80 12.73 3.81 7.87
N GLY A 81 13.96 4.17 7.51
CA GLY A 81 15.12 3.28 7.53
C GLY A 81 15.11 2.24 6.37
N ASN A 82 16.26 1.65 6.10
CA ASN A 82 16.46 0.81 4.90
C ASN A 82 15.67 -0.51 4.88
N ALA A 83 15.29 -1.01 6.04
CA ALA A 83 14.61 -2.32 6.16
C ALA A 83 13.09 -2.26 5.92
N LYS A 84 12.50 -1.06 5.94
CA LYS A 84 11.04 -0.86 5.79
C LYS A 84 10.70 -0.40 4.38
N LYS A 85 9.48 -0.69 3.94
CA LYS A 85 8.92 -0.23 2.66
C LYS A 85 7.68 0.61 2.90
N VAL A 86 7.47 1.62 2.07
CA VAL A 86 6.28 2.46 2.07
C VAL A 86 5.41 2.04 0.90
N VAL A 87 4.18 1.67 1.21
CA VAL A 87 3.13 1.38 0.24
C VAL A 87 2.21 2.60 0.20
N PHE A 88 1.94 3.12 -0.97
CA PHE A 88 0.93 4.16 -1.17
C PHE A 88 -0.26 3.54 -1.90
N LEU A 89 -1.46 3.73 -1.35
CA LEU A 89 -2.73 3.32 -1.95
C LEU A 89 -3.49 4.57 -2.40
N GLY A 90 -3.80 4.66 -3.68
CA GLY A 90 -4.52 5.77 -4.28
C GLY A 90 -5.49 5.29 -5.36
N ASP A 91 -6.52 6.08 -5.66
CA ASP A 91 -7.59 5.75 -6.61
C ASP A 91 -7.73 6.73 -7.78
N GLY A 92 -7.02 7.85 -7.73
CA GLY A 92 -7.25 8.97 -8.63
C GLY A 92 -6.08 9.37 -9.51
N VAL A 93 -6.41 10.11 -10.59
CA VAL A 93 -5.44 10.75 -11.51
C VAL A 93 -4.45 11.64 -10.75
N ASN A 94 -4.93 12.32 -9.71
CA ASN A 94 -4.13 13.25 -8.90
C ASN A 94 -3.08 12.53 -8.04
N ASP A 95 -3.23 11.22 -7.83
CA ASP A 95 -2.32 10.42 -7.01
C ASP A 95 -1.23 9.72 -7.84
N ALA A 96 -1.29 9.76 -9.17
CA ALA A 96 -0.28 9.16 -10.05
C ALA A 96 1.17 9.57 -9.71
N PRO A 97 1.47 10.86 -9.44
CA PRO A 97 2.83 11.27 -9.04
C PRO A 97 3.27 10.67 -7.70
N VAL A 98 2.32 10.45 -6.77
CA VAL A 98 2.59 9.86 -5.44
C VAL A 98 2.78 8.35 -5.56
N LEU A 99 1.95 7.68 -6.39
CA LEU A 99 2.07 6.25 -6.71
C LEU A 99 3.45 5.92 -7.28
N ALA A 100 3.89 6.68 -8.28
CA ALA A 100 5.19 6.49 -8.92
C ALA A 100 6.40 6.74 -7.99
N ARG A 101 6.20 7.48 -6.88
CA ARG A 101 7.27 7.81 -5.93
C ARG A 101 7.34 6.88 -4.73
N ALA A 102 6.30 6.13 -4.45
CA ALA A 102 6.28 5.16 -3.37
C ALA A 102 7.29 4.03 -3.59
N ASP A 103 7.68 3.30 -2.55
CA ASP A 103 8.43 2.05 -2.74
C ASP A 103 7.55 0.98 -3.42
N ILE A 104 6.22 1.07 -3.23
CA ILE A 104 5.21 0.26 -3.91
C ILE A 104 3.97 1.14 -4.06
N GLY A 105 3.61 1.48 -5.28
CA GLY A 105 2.37 2.16 -5.63
C GLY A 105 1.25 1.15 -5.88
N VAL A 106 0.11 1.34 -5.23
CA VAL A 106 -1.08 0.49 -5.39
C VAL A 106 -2.24 1.35 -5.89
N ALA A 107 -2.70 1.12 -7.10
CA ALA A 107 -3.89 1.77 -7.63
C ALA A 107 -5.15 0.96 -7.29
N MET A 108 -6.22 1.68 -6.94
CA MET A 108 -7.54 1.10 -6.65
C MET A 108 -8.56 1.44 -7.71
N GLY A 109 -9.42 0.46 -7.98
CA GLY A 109 -10.58 0.59 -8.83
C GLY A 109 -10.35 0.13 -10.27
N GLY A 110 -11.22 -0.75 -10.76
CA GLY A 110 -11.24 -1.20 -12.16
C GLY A 110 -11.62 -0.11 -13.17
N LEU A 111 -12.07 1.05 -12.65
CA LEU A 111 -12.33 2.30 -13.41
C LEU A 111 -11.31 3.38 -13.01
N GLY A 112 -10.22 3.00 -12.32
CA GLY A 112 -9.11 3.90 -12.01
C GLY A 112 -8.62 4.56 -13.30
N SER A 113 -8.16 5.81 -13.22
CA SER A 113 -7.63 6.47 -14.38
C SER A 113 -6.46 5.66 -14.94
N ASP A 114 -6.38 5.56 -16.27
CA ASP A 114 -5.25 4.91 -16.95
C ASP A 114 -3.91 5.40 -16.44
N ALA A 115 -3.83 6.69 -16.10
CA ALA A 115 -2.63 7.30 -15.52
C ALA A 115 -2.25 6.75 -14.13
N ALA A 116 -3.22 6.44 -13.25
CA ALA A 116 -2.96 5.84 -11.94
C ALA A 116 -2.54 4.37 -12.09
N ILE A 117 -3.17 3.65 -13.01
CA ILE A 117 -2.83 2.26 -13.34
C ILE A 117 -1.39 2.19 -13.87
N GLU A 118 -1.05 3.06 -14.82
CA GLU A 118 0.29 3.10 -15.44
C GLU A 118 1.39 3.48 -14.42
N ALA A 119 1.06 4.34 -13.45
CA ALA A 119 1.99 4.80 -12.42
C ALA A 119 2.15 3.82 -11.24
N SER A 120 1.39 2.72 -11.19
CA SER A 120 1.35 1.81 -10.05
C SER A 120 2.10 0.50 -10.31
N ASP A 121 2.65 -0.10 -9.25
CA ASP A 121 3.25 -1.44 -9.27
C ASP A 121 2.19 -2.55 -9.13
N VAL A 122 1.07 -2.23 -8.49
CA VAL A 122 -0.03 -3.16 -8.21
C VAL A 122 -1.36 -2.48 -8.49
N VAL A 123 -2.27 -3.19 -9.13
CA VAL A 123 -3.64 -2.72 -9.38
C VAL A 123 -4.63 -3.64 -8.68
N ILE A 124 -5.48 -3.05 -7.85
CA ILE A 124 -6.63 -3.75 -7.27
C ILE A 124 -7.83 -3.48 -8.17
N MET A 125 -8.23 -4.48 -8.96
CA MET A 125 -9.29 -4.35 -9.97
C MET A 125 -10.68 -4.13 -9.37
N THR A 126 -10.89 -4.51 -8.12
CA THR A 126 -12.12 -4.28 -7.36
C THR A 126 -11.97 -3.05 -6.49
N ASP A 127 -13.09 -2.41 -6.13
CA ASP A 127 -13.10 -1.25 -5.26
C ASP A 127 -13.10 -1.63 -3.76
N GLU A 128 -12.35 -2.70 -3.42
CA GLU A 128 -12.29 -3.31 -2.10
C GLU A 128 -10.89 -3.14 -1.46
N PRO A 129 -10.68 -2.19 -0.52
CA PRO A 129 -9.44 -2.03 0.22
C PRO A 129 -8.90 -3.33 0.85
N LYS A 130 -9.78 -4.22 1.27
CA LYS A 130 -9.43 -5.53 1.86
C LYS A 130 -8.53 -6.40 0.98
N LYS A 131 -8.57 -6.22 -0.34
CA LYS A 131 -7.70 -6.95 -1.28
C LYS A 131 -6.21 -6.63 -1.06
N LEU A 132 -5.90 -5.45 -0.48
CA LEU A 132 -4.53 -5.12 -0.07
C LEU A 132 -3.98 -6.13 0.95
N ILE A 133 -4.80 -6.54 1.93
CA ILE A 133 -4.41 -7.56 2.91
C ILE A 133 -4.10 -8.89 2.23
N THR A 134 -4.93 -9.28 1.27
CA THR A 134 -4.71 -10.49 0.47
C THR A 134 -3.36 -10.41 -0.26
N GLY A 135 -3.07 -9.27 -0.91
CA GLY A 135 -1.78 -9.03 -1.59
C GLY A 135 -0.58 -9.15 -0.64
N VAL A 136 -0.67 -8.53 0.54
CA VAL A 136 0.39 -8.61 1.57
C VAL A 136 0.62 -10.06 2.03
N ASN A 137 -0.45 -10.82 2.25
CA ASN A 137 -0.35 -12.22 2.67
C ASN A 137 0.27 -13.11 1.58
N ILE A 138 -0.11 -12.90 0.31
CA ILE A 138 0.49 -13.59 -0.84
C ILE A 138 1.98 -13.27 -0.92
N ALA A 139 2.36 -11.99 -0.84
CA ALA A 139 3.75 -11.56 -0.90
C ALA A 139 4.60 -12.18 0.23
N ARG A 140 4.08 -12.22 1.45
CA ARG A 140 4.75 -12.85 2.60
C ARG A 140 4.95 -14.36 2.38
N ARG A 141 3.93 -15.06 1.89
CA ARG A 141 3.99 -16.49 1.58
C ARG A 141 5.01 -16.77 0.46
N THR A 142 4.96 -16.00 -0.60
CA THR A 142 5.92 -16.12 -1.72
C THR A 142 7.34 -15.92 -1.24
N LYS A 143 7.60 -14.88 -0.45
CA LYS A 143 8.93 -14.62 0.13
C LYS A 143 9.42 -15.79 0.99
N LYS A 144 8.53 -16.43 1.76
CA LYS A 144 8.86 -17.61 2.58
C LYS A 144 9.28 -18.78 1.67
N ILE A 145 8.46 -19.09 0.65
CA ILE A 145 8.74 -20.19 -0.30
C ILE A 145 10.07 -19.97 -1.03
N VAL A 146 10.31 -18.74 -1.52
CA VAL A 146 11.57 -18.39 -2.19
C VAL A 146 12.77 -18.61 -1.27
N LYS A 147 12.66 -18.18 0.01
CA LYS A 147 13.71 -18.38 1.00
C LYS A 147 13.97 -19.87 1.28
N GLU A 148 12.91 -20.66 1.44
CA GLU A 148 12.99 -22.11 1.65
C GLU A 148 13.68 -22.80 0.45
N ASN A 149 13.30 -22.44 -0.78
CA ASN A 149 13.91 -22.99 -1.99
C ASN A 149 15.40 -22.65 -2.10
N ILE A 150 15.78 -21.40 -1.78
CA ILE A 150 17.20 -20.99 -1.81
C ILE A 150 18.00 -21.77 -0.76
N ILE A 151 17.49 -21.89 0.48
CA ILE A 151 18.16 -22.62 1.56
C ILE A 151 18.30 -24.09 1.17
N PHE A 152 17.24 -24.71 0.62
CA PHE A 152 17.27 -26.09 0.19
C PHE A 152 18.32 -26.30 -0.93
N ALA A 153 18.29 -25.49 -1.99
CA ALA A 153 19.21 -25.61 -3.11
C ALA A 153 20.69 -25.44 -2.68
N LEU A 154 20.97 -24.43 -1.83
CA LEU A 154 22.31 -24.21 -1.30
C LEU A 154 22.72 -25.33 -0.35
N GLY A 155 21.79 -25.83 0.48
CA GLY A 155 22.03 -26.92 1.40
C GLY A 155 22.43 -28.21 0.68
N VAL A 156 21.67 -28.59 -0.34
CA VAL A 156 22.03 -29.76 -1.19
C VAL A 156 23.40 -29.58 -1.81
N LYS A 157 23.67 -28.38 -2.36
CA LYS A 157 24.97 -28.10 -2.99
C LYS A 157 26.15 -28.21 -2.02
N VAL A 158 25.99 -27.68 -0.80
CA VAL A 158 27.00 -27.79 0.26
C VAL A 158 27.24 -29.24 0.65
N ILE A 159 26.16 -30.03 0.83
CA ILE A 159 26.28 -31.46 1.15
C ILE A 159 27.05 -32.21 0.09
N VAL A 160 26.73 -32.02 -1.20
CA VAL A 160 27.41 -32.66 -2.30
C VAL A 160 28.91 -32.27 -2.35
N LEU A 161 29.22 -30.97 -2.12
CA LEU A 161 30.60 -30.50 -2.06
C LEU A 161 31.39 -31.17 -0.91
N ILE A 162 30.77 -31.32 0.28
CA ILE A 162 31.42 -32.01 1.41
C ILE A 162 31.66 -33.48 1.07
N LEU A 163 30.66 -34.18 0.50
CA LEU A 163 30.78 -35.57 0.10
C LEU A 163 31.86 -35.76 -0.97
N GLY A 164 31.97 -34.83 -1.91
CA GLY A 164 33.06 -34.81 -2.90
C GLY A 164 34.44 -34.60 -2.28
N ALA A 165 34.54 -33.69 -1.29
CA ALA A 165 35.82 -33.43 -0.61
C ALA A 165 36.30 -34.64 0.24
N ILE A 166 35.37 -35.46 0.73
CA ILE A 166 35.66 -36.70 1.48
C ILE A 166 35.93 -37.89 0.52
N GLY A 167 35.73 -37.70 -0.83
CA GLY A 167 35.94 -38.75 -1.83
C GLY A 167 34.79 -39.78 -1.92
N VAL A 168 33.61 -39.46 -1.35
CA VAL A 168 32.40 -40.33 -1.39
C VAL A 168 31.53 -40.03 -2.58
N ALA A 169 31.46 -38.76 -3.01
CA ALA A 169 30.65 -38.34 -4.18
C ALA A 169 31.54 -38.26 -5.44
N THR A 170 30.97 -38.74 -6.54
CA THR A 170 31.60 -38.65 -7.86
C THR A 170 31.12 -37.36 -8.58
N MET A 171 31.81 -36.98 -9.67
CA MET A 171 31.48 -35.77 -10.46
C MET A 171 30.05 -35.82 -11.04
N TRP A 172 29.45 -37.00 -11.20
CA TRP A 172 28.05 -37.16 -11.69
C TRP A 172 26.97 -36.81 -10.68
N GLU A 173 27.28 -36.84 -9.40
CA GLU A 173 26.36 -36.49 -8.33
C GLU A 173 26.37 -34.99 -8.00
N ALA A 174 27.33 -34.25 -8.59
CA ALA A 174 27.51 -32.80 -8.37
C ALA A 174 26.81 -31.93 -9.44
N VAL A 175 26.28 -32.53 -10.51
CA VAL A 175 25.55 -31.89 -11.62
C VAL A 175 24.07 -32.08 -11.43
#